data_96514239a775555ed04462dcaa861f23
#
_entry.id   96514239a775555ed04462dcaa861f23
#
_cell.length_a   1.000
_cell.length_b   1.000
_cell.length_c   1.000
_cell.angle_alpha   90.00
_cell.angle_beta   90.00
_cell.angle_gamma   90.00
#
_symmetry.space_group_name_H-M   'P 1'
#
loop_
_entity.id
_entity.type
_entity.pdbx_description
1 polymer ?
#
loop_
_entity_poly.entity_id
_entity_poly.type
_entity_poly.pdbx_seq_one_letter_code
_entity_poly.pdbx_strand_id
1 'polypeptide(L)'
;MQAVESQTLILYHTDLRDQWPEEGARALRARLPYLKRLSLGRGQAARASLAGVALALRALARLRGTPVQPRELAFSTQAKPQLAGPGGAPPAWDFSISHSGPFVGCAALGGAQVGFDLEFGSDARLPEWVAREAVVKGAGLGVRALREVQLSAAGATCRGARWHARTLEHFPGAAACLMTSTAVRELVVRAVPLAELFGP
;
A
#
# COMPACT_ATOMS: atom_id res chain seq x y z
N MET A 1 26.36 9.00 17.40
CA MET A 1 24.92 9.32 17.33
C MET A 1 24.61 9.46 15.84
N GLN A 2 24.17 8.38 15.17
CA GLN A 2 23.71 8.47 13.77
C GLN A 2 22.46 9.33 13.75
N ALA A 3 22.45 10.37 12.93
CA ALA A 3 21.26 11.16 12.65
C ALA A 3 20.15 10.20 12.22
N VAL A 4 19.04 10.16 12.96
CA VAL A 4 17.81 9.49 12.54
C VAL A 4 17.34 10.27 11.31
N GLU A 5 17.68 9.76 10.11
CA GLU A 5 17.13 10.30 8.86
C GLU A 5 15.62 10.39 9.04
N SER A 6 15.07 11.54 8.76
CA SER A 6 13.63 11.81 8.80
C SER A 6 12.94 10.82 7.86
N GLN A 7 12.31 9.78 8.43
CA GLN A 7 11.58 8.80 7.64
C GLN A 7 10.34 9.47 7.09
N THR A 8 10.32 9.68 5.78
CA THR A 8 9.14 10.16 5.05
C THR A 8 8.28 8.96 4.64
N LEU A 9 7.04 8.95 5.10
CA LEU A 9 6.00 8.03 4.67
C LEU A 9 5.23 8.66 3.51
N ILE A 10 5.13 7.96 2.40
CA ILE A 10 4.39 8.39 1.22
C ILE A 10 3.09 7.60 1.15
N LEU A 11 1.97 8.30 0.99
CA LEU A 11 0.67 7.72 0.63
C LEU A 11 0.21 8.33 -0.69
N TYR A 12 0.21 7.55 -1.75
CA TYR A 12 -0.42 7.91 -3.02
C TYR A 12 -1.75 7.19 -3.16
N HIS A 13 -2.76 7.91 -3.66
CA HIS A 13 -4.08 7.32 -3.88
C HIS A 13 -4.70 7.84 -5.18
N THR A 14 -5.69 7.11 -5.69
CA THR A 14 -6.46 7.48 -6.89
C THR A 14 -7.92 7.06 -6.74
N ASP A 15 -8.78 7.68 -7.55
CA ASP A 15 -10.21 7.39 -7.63
C ASP A 15 -10.51 6.69 -8.98
N LEU A 16 -11.10 5.51 -8.93
CA LEU A 16 -11.44 4.71 -10.11
C LEU A 16 -12.68 5.21 -10.86
N ARG A 17 -13.36 6.24 -10.35
CA ARG A 17 -14.48 6.90 -11.06
C ARG A 17 -13.99 7.81 -12.17
N ASP A 18 -12.73 8.22 -12.13
CA ASP A 18 -12.11 8.98 -13.20
C ASP A 18 -12.03 8.15 -14.49
N GLN A 19 -11.88 8.83 -15.63
CA GLN A 19 -11.73 8.17 -16.92
C GLN A 19 -10.54 7.20 -16.91
N TRP A 20 -10.82 5.94 -17.26
CA TRP A 20 -9.79 4.89 -17.27
C TRP A 20 -8.88 5.01 -18.51
N PRO A 21 -7.55 5.14 -18.34
CA PRO A 21 -6.59 5.30 -19.43
C PRO A 21 -6.20 3.94 -20.01
N GLU A 22 -7.01 3.42 -20.93
CA GLU A 22 -6.91 2.03 -21.48
C GLU A 22 -5.53 1.70 -22.06
N GLU A 23 -4.90 2.62 -22.78
CA GLU A 23 -3.61 2.39 -23.44
C GLU A 23 -2.47 2.25 -22.42
N GLY A 24 -2.33 3.21 -21.51
CA GLY A 24 -1.29 3.19 -20.48
C GLY A 24 -1.47 2.00 -19.51
N ALA A 25 -2.72 1.70 -19.16
CA ALA A 25 -3.06 0.53 -18.33
C ALA A 25 -2.68 -0.79 -19.04
N ARG A 26 -2.92 -0.90 -20.34
CA ARG A 26 -2.52 -2.06 -21.15
C ARG A 26 -0.99 -2.18 -21.23
N ALA A 27 -0.29 -1.07 -21.44
CA ALA A 27 1.17 -1.03 -21.46
C ALA A 27 1.78 -1.48 -20.12
N LEU A 28 1.26 -0.99 -18.99
CA LEU A 28 1.71 -1.46 -17.67
C LEU A 28 1.43 -2.95 -17.49
N ARG A 29 0.20 -3.42 -17.81
CA ARG A 29 -0.17 -4.84 -17.70
C ARG A 29 0.78 -5.75 -18.46
N ALA A 30 1.19 -5.37 -19.67
CA ALA A 30 2.13 -6.16 -20.49
C ALA A 30 3.51 -6.32 -19.83
N ARG A 31 3.93 -5.36 -19.00
CA ARG A 31 5.24 -5.35 -18.30
C ARG A 31 5.23 -6.06 -16.94
N LEU A 32 4.06 -6.44 -16.43
CA LEU A 32 3.96 -7.15 -15.15
C LEU A 32 4.50 -8.57 -15.25
N PRO A 33 5.05 -9.12 -14.15
CA PRO A 33 5.39 -10.53 -14.03
C PRO A 33 4.20 -11.44 -14.39
N TYR A 34 4.49 -12.60 -15.01
CA TYR A 34 3.45 -13.51 -15.52
C TYR A 34 2.40 -13.90 -14.46
N LEU A 35 2.85 -14.31 -13.27
CA LEU A 35 1.94 -14.68 -12.17
C LEU A 35 1.01 -13.53 -11.77
N LYS A 36 1.51 -12.28 -11.74
CA LYS A 36 0.68 -11.12 -11.44
C LYS A 36 -0.34 -10.86 -12.55
N ARG A 37 0.05 -11.01 -13.81
CA ARG A 37 -0.89 -10.87 -14.95
C ARG A 37 -2.05 -11.85 -14.88
N LEU A 38 -1.79 -13.09 -14.48
CA LEU A 38 -2.83 -14.12 -14.30
C LEU A 38 -3.77 -13.80 -13.15
N SER A 39 -3.25 -13.24 -12.05
CA SER A 39 -4.02 -12.94 -10.82
C SER A 39 -4.82 -11.64 -10.89
N LEU A 40 -4.68 -10.81 -11.93
CA LEU A 40 -5.36 -9.50 -12.01
C LEU A 40 -6.89 -9.59 -12.02
N GLY A 41 -7.47 -10.72 -12.46
CA GLY A 41 -8.92 -10.82 -12.59
C GLY A 41 -9.47 -10.04 -13.79
N ARG A 42 -10.75 -9.62 -13.69
CA ARG A 42 -11.47 -8.87 -14.74
C ARG A 42 -12.23 -7.68 -14.13
N GLY A 43 -12.67 -6.76 -14.97
CA GLY A 43 -13.51 -5.62 -14.56
C GLY A 43 -12.85 -4.71 -13.55
N GLN A 44 -13.64 -4.24 -12.58
CA GLN A 44 -13.18 -3.27 -11.58
C GLN A 44 -12.05 -3.81 -10.69
N ALA A 45 -12.08 -5.08 -10.32
CA ALA A 45 -11.02 -5.69 -9.52
C ALA A 45 -9.66 -5.66 -10.24
N ALA A 46 -9.65 -5.89 -11.56
CA ALA A 46 -8.44 -5.76 -12.37
C ALA A 46 -7.94 -4.32 -12.43
N ARG A 47 -8.85 -3.35 -12.60
CA ARG A 47 -8.51 -1.91 -12.59
C ARG A 47 -7.91 -1.50 -11.25
N ALA A 48 -8.55 -1.85 -10.15
CA ALA A 48 -8.05 -1.56 -8.80
C ALA A 48 -6.67 -2.17 -8.55
N SER A 49 -6.49 -3.45 -8.90
CA SER A 49 -5.20 -4.13 -8.75
C SER A 49 -4.10 -3.49 -9.60
N LEU A 50 -4.41 -3.05 -10.83
CA LEU A 50 -3.44 -2.42 -11.72
C LEU A 50 -3.09 -1.00 -11.27
N ALA A 51 -4.08 -0.21 -10.82
CA ALA A 51 -3.86 1.10 -10.21
C ALA A 51 -3.00 1.00 -8.95
N GLY A 52 -3.25 0.02 -8.09
CA GLY A 52 -2.44 -0.22 -6.89
C GLY A 52 -0.97 -0.50 -7.22
N VAL A 53 -0.71 -1.31 -8.25
CA VAL A 53 0.67 -1.55 -8.72
C VAL A 53 1.31 -0.27 -9.26
N ALA A 54 0.59 0.52 -10.06
CA ALA A 54 1.10 1.78 -10.61
C ALA A 54 1.44 2.79 -9.49
N LEU A 55 0.56 2.92 -8.47
CA LEU A 55 0.82 3.73 -7.28
C LEU A 55 2.08 3.25 -6.52
N ALA A 56 2.25 1.93 -6.37
CA ALA A 56 3.42 1.36 -5.69
C ALA A 56 4.71 1.69 -6.44
N LEU A 57 4.74 1.51 -7.76
CA LEU A 57 5.91 1.85 -8.58
C LEU A 57 6.28 3.32 -8.43
N ARG A 58 5.28 4.20 -8.41
CA ARG A 58 5.48 5.65 -8.28
C ARG A 58 5.97 6.05 -6.87
N ALA A 59 5.36 5.51 -5.82
CA ALA A 59 5.75 5.77 -4.44
C ALA A 59 7.17 5.28 -4.14
N LEU A 60 7.50 4.07 -4.58
CA LEU A 60 8.83 3.49 -4.44
C LEU A 60 9.88 4.26 -5.26
N ALA A 61 9.56 4.69 -6.48
CA ALA A 61 10.45 5.53 -7.29
C ALA A 61 10.75 6.86 -6.59
N ARG A 62 9.75 7.47 -5.95
CA ARG A 62 9.93 8.71 -5.16
C ARG A 62 10.86 8.50 -3.97
N LEU A 63 10.71 7.40 -3.22
CA LEU A 63 11.58 7.07 -2.08
C LEU A 63 13.00 6.73 -2.52
N ARG A 64 13.13 5.98 -3.60
CA ARG A 64 14.43 5.51 -4.13
C ARG A 64 15.18 6.61 -4.89
N GLY A 65 14.50 7.64 -5.38
CA GLY A 65 15.07 8.67 -6.24
C GLY A 65 15.32 8.21 -7.69
N THR A 66 14.95 6.98 -8.05
CA THR A 66 15.11 6.40 -9.39
C THR A 66 13.89 5.55 -9.77
N PRO A 67 13.54 5.42 -11.08
CA PRO A 67 12.42 4.63 -11.52
C PRO A 67 12.46 3.18 -11.02
N VAL A 68 11.31 2.64 -10.62
CA VAL A 68 11.12 1.23 -10.26
C VAL A 68 10.41 0.52 -11.41
N GLN A 69 10.94 -0.61 -11.82
CA GLN A 69 10.35 -1.38 -12.92
C GLN A 69 9.35 -2.41 -12.39
N PRO A 70 8.26 -2.73 -13.12
CA PRO A 70 7.29 -3.73 -12.70
C PRO A 70 7.89 -5.10 -12.37
N ARG A 71 8.97 -5.49 -13.03
CA ARG A 71 9.70 -6.75 -12.80
C ARG A 71 10.47 -6.80 -11.47
N GLU A 72 10.70 -5.63 -10.85
CA GLU A 72 11.34 -5.56 -9.53
C GLU A 72 10.34 -5.85 -8.39
N LEU A 73 9.04 -5.90 -8.69
CA LEU A 73 8.03 -6.27 -7.72
C LEU A 73 7.81 -7.79 -7.70
N ALA A 74 8.03 -8.40 -6.54
CA ALA A 74 7.71 -9.80 -6.29
C ALA A 74 6.27 -9.91 -5.78
N PHE A 75 5.48 -10.76 -6.44
CA PHE A 75 4.08 -11.02 -6.08
C PHE A 75 3.94 -12.46 -5.60
N SER A 76 3.26 -12.65 -4.49
CA SER A 76 2.89 -13.95 -3.93
C SER A 76 1.37 -14.03 -3.78
N THR A 77 0.83 -15.23 -3.80
CA THR A 77 -0.60 -15.47 -3.51
C THR A 77 -0.91 -15.46 -2.02
N GLN A 78 0.11 -15.55 -1.17
CA GLN A 78 -0.05 -15.71 0.28
C GLN A 78 0.57 -14.58 1.10
N ALA A 79 1.34 -13.68 0.49
CA ALA A 79 2.01 -12.58 1.17
C ALA A 79 1.79 -11.25 0.42
N LYS A 80 1.96 -10.14 1.13
CA LYS A 80 1.92 -8.84 0.49
C LYS A 80 3.03 -8.73 -0.57
N PRO A 81 2.82 -7.96 -1.65
CA PRO A 81 3.85 -7.71 -2.63
C PRO A 81 5.08 -7.06 -1.99
N GLN A 82 6.27 -7.37 -2.49
CA GLN A 82 7.54 -6.84 -2.00
C GLN A 82 8.39 -6.29 -3.15
N LEU A 83 9.26 -5.34 -2.86
CA LEU A 83 10.33 -4.97 -3.77
C LEU A 83 11.43 -6.03 -3.69
N ALA A 84 11.82 -6.61 -4.82
CA ALA A 84 12.91 -7.57 -4.85
C ALA A 84 14.24 -6.86 -4.53
N GLY A 85 14.89 -7.28 -3.45
CA GLY A 85 16.22 -6.79 -3.09
C GLY A 85 17.31 -7.48 -3.91
N PRO A 86 18.43 -6.80 -4.18
CA PRO A 86 19.58 -7.44 -4.84
C PRO A 86 20.08 -8.60 -3.98
N GLY A 87 20.28 -9.78 -4.61
CA GLY A 87 20.82 -10.95 -3.93
C GLY A 87 19.95 -11.56 -2.83
N GLY A 88 18.64 -11.24 -2.80
CA GLY A 88 17.72 -11.76 -1.78
C GLY A 88 17.80 -11.03 -0.42
N ALA A 89 18.53 -9.93 -0.34
CA ALA A 89 18.56 -9.09 0.86
C ALA A 89 17.16 -8.50 1.18
N PRO A 90 16.83 -8.26 2.46
CA PRO A 90 15.59 -7.54 2.80
C PRO A 90 15.52 -6.22 2.05
N PRO A 91 14.36 -5.86 1.50
CA PRO A 91 14.22 -4.61 0.76
C PRO A 91 14.41 -3.42 1.71
N ALA A 92 15.14 -2.40 1.24
CA ALA A 92 15.32 -1.14 1.97
C ALA A 92 14.02 -0.34 2.09
N TRP A 93 13.01 -0.66 1.27
CA TRP A 93 11.71 0.00 1.23
C TRP A 93 10.59 -1.02 1.33
N ASP A 94 9.57 -0.67 2.08
CA ASP A 94 8.36 -1.46 2.22
C ASP A 94 7.17 -0.69 1.66
N PHE A 95 6.12 -1.41 1.20
CA PHE A 95 4.91 -0.78 0.72
C PHE A 95 3.69 -1.67 0.97
N SER A 96 2.52 -1.03 1.04
CA SER A 96 1.25 -1.71 1.25
C SER A 96 0.19 -1.10 0.34
N ILE A 97 -0.57 -1.94 -0.35
CA ILE A 97 -1.66 -1.55 -1.25
C ILE A 97 -2.98 -1.96 -0.63
N SER A 98 -3.99 -1.08 -0.68
CA SER A 98 -5.38 -1.43 -0.40
C SER A 98 -6.32 -0.74 -1.38
N HIS A 99 -7.48 -1.35 -1.61
CA HIS A 99 -8.54 -0.79 -2.44
C HIS A 99 -9.91 -1.24 -1.94
N SER A 100 -10.85 -0.31 -1.89
CA SER A 100 -12.25 -0.60 -1.58
C SER A 100 -13.16 0.47 -2.19
N GLY A 101 -14.31 0.06 -2.71
CA GLY A 101 -15.18 0.95 -3.45
C GLY A 101 -14.46 1.60 -4.64
N PRO A 102 -14.53 2.95 -4.76
CA PRO A 102 -13.85 3.66 -5.83
C PRO A 102 -12.36 3.95 -5.55
N PHE A 103 -11.88 3.73 -4.34
CA PHE A 103 -10.55 4.18 -3.94
C PHE A 103 -9.49 3.08 -4.02
N VAL A 104 -8.32 3.48 -4.44
CA VAL A 104 -7.09 2.67 -4.40
C VAL A 104 -5.99 3.51 -3.77
N GLY A 105 -5.24 2.94 -2.84
CA GLY A 105 -4.11 3.61 -2.23
C GLY A 105 -2.90 2.69 -2.09
N CYS A 106 -1.73 3.31 -2.05
CA CYS A 106 -0.46 2.66 -1.74
C CYS A 106 0.34 3.53 -0.78
N ALA A 107 0.69 2.96 0.36
CA ALA A 107 1.65 3.53 1.29
C ALA A 107 3.03 2.92 1.06
N ALA A 108 4.09 3.74 1.14
CA ALA A 108 5.48 3.29 1.01
C ALA A 108 6.39 4.00 2.03
N LEU A 109 7.35 3.26 2.59
CA LEU A 109 8.24 3.72 3.65
C LEU A 109 9.63 3.11 3.48
N GLY A 110 10.67 3.88 3.81
CA GLY A 110 12.05 3.39 3.87
C GLY A 110 12.45 2.96 5.29
N GLY A 111 13.22 1.89 5.40
CA GLY A 111 13.85 1.46 6.66
C GLY A 111 12.91 0.90 7.73
N ALA A 112 11.61 0.77 7.45
CA ALA A 112 10.63 0.22 8.37
C ALA A 112 9.46 -0.43 7.63
N GLN A 113 8.65 -1.21 8.36
CA GLN A 113 7.46 -1.85 7.80
C GLN A 113 6.28 -0.87 7.79
N VAL A 114 5.46 -0.96 6.73
CA VAL A 114 4.22 -0.19 6.59
C VAL A 114 3.06 -1.10 6.19
N GLY A 115 1.93 -0.89 6.84
CA GLY A 115 0.65 -1.45 6.44
C GLY A 115 -0.35 -0.35 6.19
N PHE A 116 -1.13 -0.51 5.15
CA PHE A 116 -2.21 0.39 4.78
C PHE A 116 -3.46 -0.42 4.48
N ASP A 117 -4.56 0.03 5.06
CA ASP A 117 -5.87 -0.51 4.72
C ASP A 117 -6.92 0.58 4.61
N LEU A 118 -7.90 0.35 3.74
CA LEU A 118 -9.08 1.19 3.57
C LEU A 118 -10.30 0.33 3.23
N GLU A 119 -11.46 0.73 3.78
CA GLU A 119 -12.75 0.09 3.50
C GLU A 119 -13.82 1.14 3.27
N PHE A 120 -14.47 1.06 2.11
CA PHE A 120 -15.57 1.94 1.72
C PHE A 120 -16.88 1.47 2.38
N GLY A 121 -17.55 2.40 3.08
CA GLY A 121 -18.81 2.13 3.77
C GLY A 121 -18.97 2.96 5.03
N SER A 122 -20.12 2.79 5.69
CA SER A 122 -20.54 3.56 6.88
C SER A 122 -20.70 2.69 8.15
N ASP A 123 -20.26 1.43 8.14
CA ASP A 123 -20.33 0.58 9.33
C ASP A 123 -19.38 1.12 10.41
N ALA A 124 -19.89 1.33 11.61
CA ALA A 124 -19.14 1.86 12.75
C ALA A 124 -17.94 0.97 13.17
N ARG A 125 -17.89 -0.29 12.72
CA ARG A 125 -16.78 -1.22 13.00
C ARG A 125 -15.61 -1.07 12.02
N LEU A 126 -15.79 -0.36 10.90
CA LEU A 126 -14.75 -0.23 9.86
C LEU A 126 -13.45 0.41 10.38
N PRO A 127 -13.46 1.45 11.23
CA PRO A 127 -12.20 2.00 11.76
C PRO A 127 -11.35 0.97 12.53
N GLU A 128 -11.98 0.13 13.34
CA GLU A 128 -11.27 -0.96 14.04
C GLU A 128 -10.78 -2.04 13.07
N TRP A 129 -11.61 -2.41 12.10
CA TRP A 129 -11.29 -3.40 11.08
C TRP A 129 -10.07 -2.98 10.26
N VAL A 130 -10.06 -1.79 9.65
CA VAL A 130 -8.95 -1.31 8.82
C VAL A 130 -7.67 -1.14 9.64
N ALA A 131 -7.78 -0.78 10.93
CA ALA A 131 -6.61 -0.70 11.80
C ALA A 131 -5.97 -2.07 12.01
N ARG A 132 -6.75 -3.11 12.27
CA ARG A 132 -6.26 -4.50 12.41
C ARG A 132 -5.68 -5.03 11.10
N GLU A 133 -6.38 -4.81 9.97
CA GLU A 133 -5.89 -5.23 8.65
C GLU A 133 -4.60 -4.52 8.27
N ALA A 134 -4.46 -3.23 8.54
CA ALA A 134 -3.23 -2.49 8.30
C ALA A 134 -2.04 -3.10 9.07
N VAL A 135 -2.22 -3.50 10.35
CA VAL A 135 -1.17 -4.21 11.11
C VAL A 135 -0.80 -5.52 10.43
N VAL A 136 -1.79 -6.35 10.10
CA VAL A 136 -1.57 -7.68 9.49
C VAL A 136 -0.88 -7.56 8.14
N LYS A 137 -1.28 -6.58 7.31
CA LYS A 137 -0.62 -6.26 6.03
C LYS A 137 0.82 -5.78 6.23
N GLY A 138 1.03 -4.88 7.18
CA GLY A 138 2.36 -4.37 7.51
C GLY A 138 3.31 -5.48 7.97
N ALA A 139 2.85 -6.36 8.82
CA ALA A 139 3.60 -7.49 9.34
C ALA A 139 3.78 -8.64 8.31
N GLY A 140 3.13 -8.55 7.14
CA GLY A 140 3.16 -9.63 6.14
C GLY A 140 2.45 -10.90 6.60
N LEU A 141 1.50 -10.78 7.52
CA LEU A 141 0.72 -11.89 8.06
C LEU A 141 -0.59 -12.08 7.26
N GLY A 142 -1.13 -13.29 7.29
CA GLY A 142 -2.45 -13.55 6.70
C GLY A 142 -3.60 -13.12 7.63
N VAL A 143 -4.82 -13.05 7.10
CA VAL A 143 -6.04 -12.60 7.80
C VAL A 143 -6.33 -13.37 9.11
N ARG A 144 -5.80 -14.58 9.27
CA ARG A 144 -5.94 -15.35 10.51
C ARG A 144 -5.30 -14.68 11.72
N ALA A 145 -4.32 -13.80 11.49
CA ALA A 145 -3.63 -13.06 12.54
C ALA A 145 -4.39 -11.82 13.04
N LEU A 146 -5.53 -11.46 12.46
CA LEU A 146 -6.36 -10.32 12.90
C LEU A 146 -6.72 -10.38 14.38
N ARG A 147 -7.00 -11.58 14.92
CA ARG A 147 -7.30 -11.81 16.34
C ARG A 147 -6.10 -11.61 17.28
N GLU A 148 -4.89 -11.63 16.73
CA GLU A 148 -3.66 -11.42 17.51
C GLU A 148 -3.32 -9.93 17.65
N VAL A 149 -4.02 -9.06 16.92
CA VAL A 149 -3.84 -7.62 16.98
C VAL A 149 -4.58 -7.04 18.17
N GLN A 150 -3.86 -6.36 19.04
CA GLN A 150 -4.40 -5.61 20.17
C GLN A 150 -4.29 -4.13 19.87
N LEU A 151 -5.43 -3.45 19.69
CA LEU A 151 -5.49 -2.01 19.44
C LEU A 151 -5.42 -1.23 20.74
N SER A 152 -4.84 -0.02 20.68
CA SER A 152 -4.81 0.97 21.75
C SER A 152 -4.94 2.37 21.17
N ALA A 153 -5.14 3.39 22.01
CA ALA A 153 -5.19 4.79 21.56
C ALA A 153 -3.89 5.26 20.86
N ALA A 154 -2.75 4.65 21.17
CA ALA A 154 -1.44 5.02 20.61
C ALA A 154 -1.02 4.18 19.38
N GLY A 155 -1.85 3.18 18.98
CA GLY A 155 -1.51 2.27 17.89
C GLY A 155 -1.94 0.83 18.16
N ALA A 156 -1.06 -0.12 17.91
CA ALA A 156 -1.36 -1.54 18.11
C ALA A 156 -0.14 -2.34 18.57
N THR A 157 -0.40 -3.56 19.06
CA THR A 157 0.60 -4.62 19.23
C THR A 157 0.15 -5.87 18.50
N CYS A 158 1.10 -6.58 17.89
CA CYS A 158 0.86 -7.89 17.27
C CYS A 158 2.12 -8.74 17.42
N ARG A 159 2.00 -9.92 18.02
CA ARG A 159 3.13 -10.83 18.27
C ARG A 159 4.33 -10.16 18.96
N GLY A 160 4.07 -9.27 19.92
CA GLY A 160 5.10 -8.52 20.64
C GLY A 160 5.67 -7.30 19.90
N ALA A 161 5.39 -7.14 18.62
CA ALA A 161 5.79 -5.96 17.85
C ALA A 161 4.81 -4.80 18.08
N ARG A 162 5.33 -3.57 18.25
CA ARG A 162 4.53 -2.35 18.36
C ARG A 162 4.32 -1.73 16.99
N TRP A 163 3.13 -1.18 16.77
CA TRP A 163 2.72 -0.47 15.56
C TRP A 163 2.16 0.91 15.93
N HIS A 164 2.56 1.91 15.17
CA HIS A 164 2.12 3.29 15.31
C HIS A 164 1.01 3.57 14.32
N ALA A 165 -0.15 3.99 14.81
CA ALA A 165 -1.35 4.23 14.01
C ALA A 165 -1.42 5.67 13.49
N ARG A 166 -1.97 5.82 12.28
CA ARG A 166 -2.42 7.09 11.74
C ARG A 166 -3.71 6.90 10.96
N THR A 167 -4.80 7.46 11.46
CA THR A 167 -6.09 7.52 10.76
C THR A 167 -6.01 8.53 9.61
N LEU A 168 -6.71 8.26 8.52
CA LEU A 168 -6.70 9.05 7.31
C LEU A 168 -8.11 9.52 6.96
N GLU A 169 -8.27 10.81 6.71
CA GLU A 169 -9.55 11.44 6.33
C GLU A 169 -9.64 11.76 4.82
N HIS A 170 -8.71 11.22 4.04
CA HIS A 170 -8.55 11.53 2.61
C HIS A 170 -9.51 10.73 1.69
N PHE A 171 -10.32 9.84 2.24
CA PHE A 171 -11.19 8.94 1.48
C PHE A 171 -12.66 9.15 1.90
N PRO A 172 -13.41 10.02 1.21
CA PRO A 172 -14.80 10.31 1.57
C PRO A 172 -15.67 9.05 1.57
N GLY A 173 -16.36 8.78 2.67
CA GLY A 173 -17.21 7.60 2.83
C GLY A 173 -16.45 6.29 3.04
N ALA A 174 -15.17 6.36 3.40
CA ALA A 174 -14.38 5.19 3.74
C ALA A 174 -13.61 5.39 5.05
N ALA A 175 -13.38 4.31 5.78
CA ALA A 175 -12.39 4.26 6.85
C ALA A 175 -11.03 3.88 6.27
N ALA A 176 -9.96 4.54 6.72
CA ALA A 176 -8.60 4.22 6.27
C ALA A 176 -7.58 4.39 7.40
N CYS A 177 -6.60 3.50 7.45
CA CYS A 177 -5.58 3.50 8.49
C CYS A 177 -4.20 3.13 7.92
N LEU A 178 -3.19 3.82 8.42
CA LEU A 178 -1.78 3.48 8.26
C LEU A 178 -1.23 2.94 9.57
N MET A 179 -0.44 1.89 9.47
CA MET A 179 0.33 1.31 10.57
C MET A 179 1.80 1.20 10.18
N THR A 180 2.69 1.68 11.04
CA THR A 180 4.13 1.62 10.81
C THR A 180 4.85 1.00 12.00
N SER A 181 5.90 0.21 11.75
CA SER A 181 6.69 -0.43 12.82
C SER A 181 7.59 0.53 13.57
N THR A 182 7.75 1.75 13.09
CA THR A 182 8.48 2.86 13.75
C THR A 182 7.63 4.13 13.68
N ALA A 183 7.86 5.06 14.61
CA ALA A 183 7.22 6.37 14.57
C ALA A 183 7.73 7.16 13.35
N VAL A 184 6.81 7.67 12.53
CA VAL A 184 7.12 8.45 11.32
C VAL A 184 6.79 9.92 11.58
N ARG A 185 7.72 10.82 11.25
CA ARG A 185 7.56 12.26 11.47
C ARG A 185 6.78 12.93 10.34
N GLU A 186 7.04 12.55 9.12
CA GLU A 186 6.45 13.18 7.95
C GLU A 186 5.57 12.20 7.18
N LEU A 187 4.36 12.62 6.83
CA LEU A 187 3.46 11.92 5.92
C LEU A 187 3.15 12.82 4.74
N VAL A 188 3.52 12.37 3.55
CA VAL A 188 3.17 13.00 2.28
C VAL A 188 1.99 12.26 1.67
N VAL A 189 0.82 12.91 1.61
CA VAL A 189 -0.37 12.36 0.95
C VAL A 189 -0.58 13.07 -0.38
N ARG A 190 -0.83 12.31 -1.45
CA ARG A 190 -1.10 12.86 -2.77
C ARG A 190 -2.17 12.05 -3.50
N ALA A 191 -3.21 12.74 -3.97
CA ALA A 191 -4.11 12.21 -4.99
C ALA A 191 -3.39 12.24 -6.35
N VAL A 192 -3.36 11.10 -7.03
CA VAL A 192 -2.74 10.94 -8.35
C VAL A 192 -3.86 10.61 -9.35
N PRO A 193 -4.20 11.52 -10.28
CA PRO A 193 -5.18 11.25 -11.31
C PRO A 193 -4.81 10.02 -12.14
N LEU A 194 -5.79 9.23 -12.58
CA LEU A 194 -5.53 8.03 -13.40
C LEU A 194 -4.76 8.35 -14.68
N ALA A 195 -5.05 9.49 -15.33
CA ALA A 195 -4.32 9.94 -16.52
C ALA A 195 -2.83 10.17 -16.26
N GLU A 196 -2.49 10.76 -15.09
CA GLU A 196 -1.10 10.93 -14.67
C GLU A 196 -0.46 9.60 -14.26
N LEU A 197 -1.24 8.72 -13.60
CA LEU A 197 -0.75 7.44 -13.08
C LEU A 197 -0.31 6.48 -14.20
N PHE A 198 -1.00 6.50 -15.33
CA PHE A 198 -0.75 5.66 -16.49
C PHE A 198 -0.22 6.42 -17.72
N GLY A 199 0.11 7.68 -17.54
CA GLY A 199 0.76 8.48 -18.58
C GLY A 199 2.19 8.01 -18.90
N PRO A 200 2.76 8.57 -19.99
CA PRO A 200 4.12 8.25 -20.41
C PRO A 200 5.19 8.66 -19.39
#